data_f36bd57eaabd5666f95cd8aea5eabf7c
#
_entry.id   f36bd57eaabd5666f95cd8aea5eabf7c
#
_cell.length_a   1.000
_cell.length_b   1.000
_cell.length_c   1.000
_cell.angle_alpha   90.00
_cell.angle_beta   90.00
_cell.angle_gamma   90.00
#
_symmetry.space_group_name_H-M   'P 1'
#
loop_
_entity.id
_entity.type
_entity.pdbx_description
1 polymer ?
#
loop_
_entity_poly.entity_id
_entity_poly.type
_entity_poly.pdbx_seq_one_letter_code
_entity_poly.pdbx_strand_id
1 'polypeptide(L)'
;MKRVATTPLAPFVDPLPLPSRLPAAERDGRLTVRMRAAPHQFHRDLPSSIIWGFEGTVPGPTIEAERGQPVTIEWRNELQGPFPVVDTMAPRPTDANGVPVQCFPGLSGGEPNRHAAGLTGNTVVHLHGGLTPASYDGWAENLFAPGQPAVFHYAMDQRAALLWYHDHVMGITKLDVYAGLAGLWIVRDERERELGLPEGPPFEAPMLIQDRNFDLDEQGRLIGQLVHKTDPEVMESFPPFTVVNGKVWPLLEVRPATYRFRVLNGSNARTYRLVLLRDGAPELERIMQIGTDHGLLRSPVPVPADGLVLASAERADVLVDFADLAPGSELTVLNTAAAPFDGSPFPASDAENAADPDGLLPYPQVLRFRVAGEPASPVSIPRQLATDYETPAAEALAGARRRAIALVEREMEDEPNMLTMRELGPAADAEDGPLVTVSDGDETARYRVVAAHFEDKTTFFPMLGEYEVWQLINLTGDTHPIHLHLDPFQILTRRPIRYEIPDGGISDRDLAATVTLERDTDDQIDHAIDENERGLKDTIRVNPNEIVEIAVRFNTYSGRYMYHCHILEHEDRDMMRPFVTMAPELMSFMA
;
A
#
# COMPACT_ATOMS: atom_id res chain seq x y z
N MET A 1 -10.02 8.71 32.98
CA MET A 1 -11.11 9.60 32.49
C MET A 1 -11.50 9.08 31.13
N LYS A 2 -12.69 8.50 30.95
CA LYS A 2 -13.19 8.09 29.62
C LYS A 2 -13.33 9.35 28.75
N ARG A 3 -12.41 9.58 27.84
CA ARG A 3 -12.62 10.55 26.77
C ARG A 3 -13.52 9.88 25.74
N VAL A 4 -14.82 10.07 25.83
CA VAL A 4 -15.70 9.86 24.70
C VAL A 4 -15.16 10.76 23.59
N ALA A 5 -14.59 10.16 22.56
CA ALA A 5 -14.17 10.89 21.37
C ALA A 5 -15.44 11.46 20.70
N THR A 6 -15.84 12.66 21.11
CA THR A 6 -16.77 13.42 20.29
C THR A 6 -16.05 13.67 18.99
N THR A 7 -16.60 13.17 17.89
CA THR A 7 -16.05 13.37 16.54
C THR A 7 -15.82 14.88 16.37
N PRO A 8 -14.56 15.35 16.27
CA PRO A 8 -14.29 16.80 16.26
C PRO A 8 -14.70 17.45 14.95
N LEU A 9 -14.98 16.67 13.92
CA LEU A 9 -15.41 17.09 12.59
C LEU A 9 -16.72 16.38 12.21
N ALA A 10 -17.62 17.07 11.53
CA ALA A 10 -18.87 16.48 11.06
C ALA A 10 -18.60 15.57 9.84
N PRO A 11 -18.90 14.26 9.90
CA PRO A 11 -18.66 13.38 8.76
C PRO A 11 -19.63 13.63 7.61
N PHE A 12 -19.20 13.35 6.37
CA PHE A 12 -20.00 13.33 5.15
C PHE A 12 -20.63 14.69 4.77
N VAL A 13 -19.96 15.78 5.11
CA VAL A 13 -20.42 17.15 4.79
C VAL A 13 -19.73 17.74 3.57
N ASP A 14 -18.56 17.26 3.22
CA ASP A 14 -17.84 17.68 2.03
C ASP A 14 -18.05 16.71 0.87
N PRO A 15 -18.22 17.18 -0.38
CA PRO A 15 -18.31 16.30 -1.51
C PRO A 15 -16.95 15.63 -1.78
N LEU A 16 -16.97 14.35 -2.25
CA LEU A 16 -15.78 13.67 -2.73
C LEU A 16 -15.27 14.36 -3.99
N PRO A 17 -14.06 14.95 -4.00
CA PRO A 17 -13.48 15.47 -5.23
C PRO A 17 -12.94 14.33 -6.10
N LEU A 18 -13.07 14.48 -7.41
CA LEU A 18 -12.30 13.68 -8.35
C LEU A 18 -11.01 14.45 -8.67
N PRO A 19 -9.83 13.82 -8.59
CA PRO A 19 -8.58 14.47 -8.96
C PRO A 19 -8.63 14.97 -10.41
N SER A 20 -7.97 16.08 -10.69
CA SER A 20 -7.88 16.61 -12.06
C SER A 20 -7.19 15.59 -12.97
N ARG A 21 -7.64 15.49 -14.23
CA ARG A 21 -7.11 14.52 -15.20
C ARG A 21 -6.01 15.16 -16.07
N LEU A 22 -4.95 14.41 -16.30
CA LEU A 22 -3.87 14.75 -17.24
C LEU A 22 -3.76 13.63 -18.29
N PRO A 23 -4.58 13.68 -19.36
CA PRO A 23 -4.51 12.69 -20.42
C PRO A 23 -3.23 12.92 -21.27
N ALA A 24 -2.32 11.95 -21.25
CA ALA A 24 -1.05 12.04 -21.97
C ALA A 24 -1.26 12.05 -23.50
N ALA A 25 -2.24 11.29 -24.01
CA ALA A 25 -2.55 11.23 -25.44
C ALA A 25 -2.93 12.59 -26.04
N GLU A 26 -3.64 13.44 -25.31
CA GLU A 26 -4.02 14.79 -25.74
C GLU A 26 -2.83 15.76 -25.82
N ARG A 27 -1.63 15.33 -25.40
CA ARG A 27 -0.40 16.12 -25.29
C ARG A 27 0.78 15.45 -25.98
N ASP A 28 0.52 14.61 -26.98
CA ASP A 28 1.53 13.83 -27.70
C ASP A 28 2.48 13.04 -26.78
N GLY A 29 1.95 12.52 -25.66
CA GLY A 29 2.72 11.80 -24.64
C GLY A 29 3.70 12.66 -23.84
N ARG A 30 3.60 13.99 -23.88
CA ARG A 30 4.53 14.90 -23.18
C ARG A 30 3.80 15.70 -22.10
N LEU A 31 4.23 15.49 -20.87
CA LEU A 31 3.67 16.18 -19.70
C LEU A 31 4.76 16.95 -18.96
N THR A 32 4.36 18.00 -18.28
CA THR A 32 5.15 18.64 -17.23
C THR A 32 4.31 18.62 -15.96
N VAL A 33 4.85 18.04 -14.89
CA VAL A 33 4.20 17.96 -13.58
C VAL A 33 5.10 18.62 -12.55
N ARG A 34 4.52 19.54 -11.77
CA ARG A 34 5.26 20.37 -10.82
C ARG A 34 4.95 19.96 -9.39
N MET A 35 5.96 19.83 -8.57
CA MET A 35 5.80 19.68 -7.12
C MET A 35 5.83 21.07 -6.49
N ARG A 36 4.79 21.39 -5.71
CA ARG A 36 4.60 22.71 -5.14
C ARG A 36 4.08 22.66 -3.72
N ALA A 37 4.52 23.62 -2.91
CA ALA A 37 3.84 23.94 -1.66
C ALA A 37 2.56 24.72 -1.96
N ALA A 38 1.43 24.31 -1.36
CA ALA A 38 0.14 24.97 -1.57
C ALA A 38 -0.78 24.81 -0.35
N PRO A 39 -1.74 25.73 -0.13
CA PRO A 39 -2.79 25.52 0.86
C PRO A 39 -3.80 24.47 0.36
N HIS A 40 -4.19 23.55 1.24
CA HIS A 40 -5.23 22.56 0.99
C HIS A 40 -6.22 22.50 2.16
N GLN A 41 -7.50 22.39 1.89
CA GLN A 41 -8.54 22.26 2.90
C GLN A 41 -9.06 20.84 2.96
N PHE A 42 -8.62 20.07 3.95
CA PHE A 42 -9.04 18.68 4.13
C PHE A 42 -10.50 18.51 4.57
N HIS A 43 -11.05 19.51 5.29
CA HIS A 43 -12.44 19.51 5.72
C HIS A 43 -12.94 20.95 5.84
N ARG A 44 -14.24 21.20 5.58
CA ARG A 44 -14.82 22.57 5.62
C ARG A 44 -14.68 23.27 6.97
N ASP A 45 -14.70 22.50 8.07
CA ASP A 45 -14.60 23.01 9.44
C ASP A 45 -13.15 23.00 9.97
N LEU A 46 -12.17 22.67 9.12
CA LEU A 46 -10.75 22.67 9.45
C LEU A 46 -10.05 23.82 8.72
N PRO A 47 -9.17 24.59 9.39
CA PRO A 47 -8.30 25.53 8.68
C PRO A 47 -7.47 24.84 7.59
N SER A 48 -7.11 25.57 6.54
CA SER A 48 -6.26 25.03 5.48
C SER A 48 -4.89 24.64 6.02
N SER A 49 -4.41 23.49 5.57
CA SER A 49 -3.05 22.99 5.79
C SER A 49 -2.14 23.43 4.64
N ILE A 50 -0.87 23.68 4.90
CA ILE A 50 0.12 23.71 3.82
C ILE A 50 0.47 22.26 3.51
N ILE A 51 0.52 21.94 2.22
CA ILE A 51 0.92 20.61 1.70
C ILE A 51 2.05 20.78 0.69
N TRP A 52 2.80 19.70 0.46
CA TRP A 52 3.59 19.52 -0.73
C TRP A 52 2.83 18.58 -1.67
N GLY A 53 2.57 18.99 -2.88
CA GLY A 53 1.73 18.21 -3.78
C GLY A 53 2.12 18.37 -5.24
N PHE A 54 1.85 17.33 -6.03
CA PHE A 54 1.97 17.43 -7.48
C PHE A 54 0.89 18.38 -8.02
N GLU A 55 1.31 19.38 -8.78
CA GLU A 55 0.52 20.54 -9.19
C GLU A 55 -0.11 21.31 -8.02
N GLY A 56 0.44 21.15 -6.79
CA GLY A 56 -0.06 21.81 -5.58
C GLY A 56 -1.40 21.27 -5.08
N THR A 57 -1.75 20.03 -5.38
CA THR A 57 -2.99 19.37 -4.97
C THR A 57 -2.74 18.06 -4.24
N VAL A 58 -3.69 17.63 -3.42
CA VAL A 58 -3.73 16.31 -2.77
C VAL A 58 -5.08 15.65 -3.07
N PRO A 59 -5.06 14.48 -3.72
CA PRO A 59 -3.91 13.91 -4.44
C PRO A 59 -3.47 14.78 -5.62
N GLY A 60 -2.30 14.49 -6.15
CA GLY A 60 -1.86 15.01 -7.44
C GLY A 60 -2.83 14.65 -8.56
N PRO A 61 -2.69 15.23 -9.76
CA PRO A 61 -3.55 14.91 -10.90
C PRO A 61 -3.53 13.42 -11.24
N THR A 62 -4.65 12.88 -11.69
CA THR A 62 -4.69 11.55 -12.30
C THR A 62 -4.08 11.62 -13.69
N ILE A 63 -2.93 10.99 -13.89
CA ILE A 63 -2.32 10.84 -15.21
C ILE A 63 -3.03 9.71 -15.93
N GLU A 64 -3.45 9.94 -17.18
CA GLU A 64 -4.05 8.88 -18.01
C GLU A 64 -3.17 8.64 -19.23
N ALA A 65 -2.78 7.39 -19.44
CA ALA A 65 -1.94 6.92 -20.53
C ALA A 65 -2.58 5.77 -21.26
N GLU A 66 -2.27 5.62 -22.53
CA GLU A 66 -2.67 4.50 -23.38
C GLU A 66 -1.56 3.46 -23.43
N ARG A 67 -1.91 2.18 -23.34
CA ARG A 67 -0.98 1.08 -23.54
C ARG A 67 -0.27 1.21 -24.89
N GLY A 68 1.04 1.04 -24.89
CA GLY A 68 1.87 1.13 -26.09
C GLY A 68 2.09 2.56 -26.62
N GLN A 69 1.59 3.59 -25.93
CA GLN A 69 1.89 4.98 -26.24
C GLN A 69 2.86 5.57 -25.21
N PRO A 70 4.13 5.76 -25.56
CA PRO A 70 5.13 6.25 -24.62
C PRO A 70 4.77 7.61 -24.02
N VAL A 71 5.04 7.76 -22.73
CA VAL A 71 4.83 9.00 -21.99
C VAL A 71 6.17 9.54 -21.51
N THR A 72 6.42 10.81 -21.76
CA THR A 72 7.56 11.54 -21.23
C THR A 72 7.08 12.59 -20.25
N ILE A 73 7.56 12.53 -19.02
CA ILE A 73 7.22 13.52 -18.00
C ILE A 73 8.47 14.29 -17.58
N GLU A 74 8.37 15.60 -17.63
CA GLU A 74 9.28 16.51 -16.95
C GLU A 74 8.73 16.78 -15.55
N TRP A 75 9.30 16.12 -14.55
CA TRP A 75 9.04 16.37 -13.14
C TRP A 75 9.81 17.60 -12.71
N ARG A 76 9.13 18.67 -12.32
CA ARG A 76 9.74 19.92 -11.88
C ARG A 76 9.59 20.08 -10.38
N ASN A 77 10.70 20.06 -9.69
CA ASN A 77 10.72 20.36 -8.27
C ASN A 77 10.71 21.87 -8.05
N GLU A 78 9.53 22.42 -7.75
CA GLU A 78 9.29 23.83 -7.42
C GLU A 78 8.93 23.99 -5.92
N LEU A 79 9.29 23.03 -5.07
CA LEU A 79 9.05 23.08 -3.63
C LEU A 79 9.82 24.24 -3.01
N GLN A 80 9.12 25.02 -2.18
CA GLN A 80 9.67 26.19 -1.51
C GLN A 80 9.04 26.34 -0.10
N GLY A 81 9.77 26.97 0.79
CA GLY A 81 9.32 27.19 2.17
C GLY A 81 9.71 26.06 3.11
N PRO A 82 9.27 26.13 4.37
CA PRO A 82 9.55 25.09 5.36
C PRO A 82 8.78 23.81 5.05
N PHE A 83 9.28 22.69 5.53
CA PHE A 83 8.58 21.42 5.46
C PHE A 83 7.21 21.51 6.16
N PRO A 84 6.11 21.05 5.55
CA PRO A 84 4.76 21.36 6.04
C PRO A 84 4.27 20.43 7.15
N VAL A 85 5.00 19.36 7.49
CA VAL A 85 4.57 18.35 8.46
C VAL A 85 5.41 18.45 9.72
N VAL A 86 4.76 18.44 10.88
CA VAL A 86 5.46 18.23 12.16
C VAL A 86 5.59 16.72 12.36
N ASP A 87 6.82 16.22 12.32
CA ASP A 87 7.13 14.84 12.63
C ASP A 87 7.40 14.68 14.12
N THR A 88 6.91 13.59 14.71
CA THR A 88 7.14 13.25 16.11
C THR A 88 7.08 11.74 16.34
N MET A 89 7.64 11.33 17.46
CA MET A 89 7.52 9.97 17.96
C MET A 89 6.88 10.01 19.35
N ALA A 90 5.81 9.25 19.53
CA ALA A 90 5.13 9.18 20.81
C ALA A 90 4.42 7.82 20.94
N PRO A 91 4.54 7.14 22.09
CA PRO A 91 3.83 5.90 22.32
C PRO A 91 2.31 6.14 22.28
N ARG A 92 1.58 5.14 21.82
CA ARG A 92 0.13 5.15 21.92
C ARG A 92 -0.29 5.17 23.38
N PRO A 93 -1.30 5.96 23.77
CA PRO A 93 -1.87 5.84 25.09
C PRO A 93 -2.46 4.44 25.28
N THR A 94 -2.40 3.92 26.49
CA THR A 94 -2.99 2.64 26.84
C THR A 94 -4.33 2.82 27.56
N ASP A 95 -5.23 1.85 27.42
CA ASP A 95 -6.45 1.74 28.20
C ASP A 95 -6.17 1.33 29.66
N ALA A 96 -7.23 1.12 30.45
CA ALA A 96 -7.10 0.72 31.85
C ALA A 96 -6.49 -0.70 32.04
N ASN A 97 -6.43 -1.51 30.97
CA ASN A 97 -5.87 -2.86 30.97
C ASN A 97 -4.44 -2.89 30.39
N GLY A 98 -3.89 -1.73 30.00
CA GLY A 98 -2.58 -1.62 29.38
C GLY A 98 -2.57 -1.91 27.88
N VAL A 99 -3.73 -2.03 27.23
CA VAL A 99 -3.82 -2.24 25.79
C VAL A 99 -3.64 -0.90 25.07
N PRO A 100 -2.73 -0.81 24.06
CA PRO A 100 -2.57 0.40 23.28
C PRO A 100 -3.86 0.80 22.57
N VAL A 101 -4.26 2.04 22.73
CA VAL A 101 -5.40 2.63 22.03
C VAL A 101 -4.92 3.54 20.92
N GLN A 102 -5.80 3.83 19.98
CA GLN A 102 -5.43 4.56 18.76
C GLN A 102 -4.93 5.99 19.00
N CYS A 103 -4.21 6.48 18.01
CA CYS A 103 -3.71 7.83 17.93
C CYS A 103 -4.85 8.86 17.98
N PHE A 104 -4.84 9.67 19.02
CA PHE A 104 -5.68 10.87 19.10
C PHE A 104 -5.10 12.00 18.24
N PRO A 105 -5.92 13.01 17.88
CA PRO A 105 -5.43 14.21 17.21
C PRO A 105 -4.28 14.89 17.95
N GLY A 106 -3.42 15.56 17.20
CA GLY A 106 -2.29 16.33 17.70
C GLY A 106 -1.07 15.51 18.09
N LEU A 107 -0.12 16.16 18.72
CA LEU A 107 1.18 15.59 19.11
C LEU A 107 1.07 14.56 20.25
N SER A 108 0.03 14.63 21.06
CA SER A 108 -0.21 13.73 22.23
C SER A 108 0.99 13.59 23.19
N GLY A 109 1.76 14.67 23.36
CA GLY A 109 2.96 14.71 24.22
C GLY A 109 4.25 14.35 23.53
N GLY A 110 4.24 14.05 22.23
CA GLY A 110 5.46 13.86 21.44
C GLY A 110 6.20 15.18 21.22
N GLU A 111 7.53 15.15 21.25
CA GLU A 111 8.36 16.30 20.93
C GLU A 111 8.63 16.38 19.43
N PRO A 112 8.48 17.58 18.80
CA PRO A 112 8.74 17.73 17.37
C PRO A 112 10.18 17.36 16.99
N ASN A 113 10.32 16.57 15.94
CA ASN A 113 11.59 16.21 15.34
C ASN A 113 12.21 17.40 14.60
N ARG A 114 13.28 17.96 15.16
CA ARG A 114 13.93 19.15 14.61
C ARG A 114 14.62 18.88 13.26
N HIS A 115 15.02 17.63 12.99
CA HIS A 115 15.64 17.27 11.71
C HIS A 115 14.60 17.28 10.59
N ALA A 116 13.38 16.78 10.84
CA ALA A 116 12.28 16.84 9.87
C ALA A 116 11.94 18.30 9.50
N ALA A 117 11.92 19.21 10.47
CA ALA A 117 11.69 20.63 10.20
C ALA A 117 12.75 21.29 9.30
N GLY A 118 13.91 20.68 9.15
CA GLY A 118 15.03 21.12 8.30
C GLY A 118 15.04 20.52 6.89
N LEU A 119 14.06 19.69 6.51
CA LEU A 119 14.03 19.08 5.19
C LEU A 119 13.92 20.12 4.07
N THR A 120 14.68 19.93 3.00
CA THR A 120 14.90 20.91 1.94
C THR A 120 14.09 20.63 0.67
N GLY A 121 13.21 19.63 0.67
CA GLY A 121 12.38 19.28 -0.46
C GLY A 121 13.13 18.60 -1.60
N ASN A 122 14.20 17.87 -1.33
CA ASN A 122 14.75 16.93 -2.28
C ASN A 122 13.72 15.83 -2.54
N THR A 123 13.61 15.37 -3.79
CA THR A 123 12.57 14.41 -4.18
C THR A 123 13.10 13.44 -5.22
N VAL A 124 12.46 12.29 -5.32
CA VAL A 124 12.57 11.35 -6.44
C VAL A 124 11.19 10.77 -6.70
N VAL A 125 10.80 10.60 -7.96
CA VAL A 125 9.46 10.08 -8.28
C VAL A 125 9.56 8.63 -8.71
N HIS A 126 8.81 7.77 -8.03
CA HIS A 126 8.58 6.38 -8.43
C HIS A 126 7.18 6.24 -9.06
N LEU A 127 7.09 5.50 -10.17
CA LEU A 127 5.82 5.04 -10.73
C LEU A 127 5.57 3.63 -10.23
N HIS A 128 4.85 3.50 -9.13
CA HIS A 128 4.53 2.24 -8.48
C HIS A 128 3.64 1.37 -9.38
N GLY A 129 4.10 0.16 -9.66
CA GLY A 129 3.49 -0.76 -10.62
C GLY A 129 3.88 -0.46 -12.08
N GLY A 130 4.77 0.49 -12.32
CA GLY A 130 5.25 0.82 -13.65
C GLY A 130 6.28 -0.19 -14.17
N LEU A 131 6.09 -0.71 -15.39
CA LEU A 131 7.14 -1.43 -16.11
C LEU A 131 8.11 -0.41 -16.70
N THR A 132 9.12 -0.03 -15.93
CA THR A 132 10.03 1.08 -16.26
C THR A 132 11.48 0.62 -16.29
N PRO A 133 12.31 1.18 -17.23
CA PRO A 133 13.76 1.01 -17.14
C PRO A 133 14.29 1.54 -15.81
N ALA A 134 15.30 0.89 -15.24
CA ALA A 134 15.87 1.24 -13.93
C ALA A 134 16.29 2.71 -13.79
N SER A 135 16.67 3.37 -14.89
CA SER A 135 17.01 4.81 -14.91
C SER A 135 15.81 5.73 -14.66
N TYR A 136 14.58 5.23 -14.79
CA TYR A 136 13.33 5.99 -14.64
C TYR A 136 12.40 5.40 -13.59
N ASP A 137 12.86 4.39 -12.83
CA ASP A 137 12.10 3.71 -11.81
C ASP A 137 11.98 4.53 -10.50
N GLY A 138 12.84 5.52 -10.31
CA GLY A 138 12.85 6.31 -9.08
C GLY A 138 13.73 5.70 -8.00
N TRP A 139 14.99 5.35 -8.34
CA TRP A 139 15.95 4.84 -7.36
C TRP A 139 16.11 5.81 -6.18
N ALA A 140 15.91 5.34 -4.95
CA ALA A 140 15.73 6.15 -3.74
C ALA A 140 16.87 7.15 -3.40
N GLU A 141 18.06 6.94 -3.95
CA GLU A 141 19.22 7.82 -3.77
C GLU A 141 19.43 8.82 -4.94
N ASN A 142 18.65 8.71 -6.03
CA ASN A 142 18.78 9.57 -7.20
C ASN A 142 17.93 10.86 -7.08
N LEU A 143 18.24 11.66 -6.07
CA LEU A 143 17.50 12.87 -5.72
C LEU A 143 17.66 14.00 -6.74
N PHE A 144 16.63 14.80 -6.91
CA PHE A 144 16.70 16.11 -7.55
C PHE A 144 16.16 17.21 -6.63
N ALA A 145 16.97 18.27 -6.51
CA ALA A 145 16.74 19.36 -5.56
C ALA A 145 15.68 20.36 -6.08
N PRO A 146 15.11 21.21 -5.22
CA PRO A 146 14.28 22.34 -5.63
C PRO A 146 14.96 23.20 -6.71
N GLY A 147 14.20 23.51 -7.75
CA GLY A 147 14.66 24.22 -8.95
C GLY A 147 15.26 23.31 -10.04
N GLN A 148 15.40 22.01 -9.79
CA GLN A 148 15.88 21.05 -10.78
C GLN A 148 14.73 20.26 -11.40
N PRO A 149 14.73 20.03 -12.73
CA PRO A 149 13.83 19.10 -13.38
C PRO A 149 14.46 17.71 -13.50
N ALA A 150 13.62 16.68 -13.51
CA ALA A 150 13.99 15.34 -13.93
C ALA A 150 13.07 14.89 -15.08
N VAL A 151 13.62 14.28 -16.12
CA VAL A 151 12.85 13.83 -17.28
C VAL A 151 12.83 12.32 -17.31
N PHE A 152 11.63 11.75 -17.19
CA PHE A 152 11.42 10.30 -17.17
C PHE A 152 10.65 9.88 -18.41
N HIS A 153 10.99 8.68 -18.91
CA HIS A 153 10.36 8.07 -20.09
C HIS A 153 9.74 6.75 -19.72
N TYR A 154 8.44 6.65 -19.94
CA TYR A 154 7.62 5.48 -19.64
C TYR A 154 7.12 4.88 -20.95
N ALA A 155 7.45 3.62 -21.22
CA ALA A 155 7.05 2.95 -22.48
C ALA A 155 5.55 2.62 -22.52
N MET A 156 4.91 2.44 -21.36
CA MET A 156 3.49 2.08 -21.22
C MET A 156 3.12 0.75 -21.91
N ASP A 157 4.02 -0.21 -21.92
CA ASP A 157 3.77 -1.52 -22.53
C ASP A 157 2.92 -2.44 -21.64
N GLN A 158 2.66 -2.03 -20.39
CA GLN A 158 1.89 -2.78 -19.42
C GLN A 158 0.39 -2.78 -19.70
N ARG A 159 -0.31 -3.68 -19.03
CA ARG A 159 -1.77 -3.84 -19.11
C ARG A 159 -2.50 -2.62 -18.55
N ALA A 160 -3.78 -2.47 -18.96
CA ALA A 160 -4.67 -1.51 -18.33
C ALA A 160 -4.79 -1.80 -16.82
N ALA A 161 -4.49 -0.79 -16.01
CA ALA A 161 -4.46 -0.89 -14.55
C ALA A 161 -4.55 0.48 -13.88
N LEU A 162 -4.84 0.48 -12.57
CA LEU A 162 -4.57 1.61 -11.70
C LEU A 162 -3.16 1.48 -11.13
N LEU A 163 -2.29 2.39 -11.49
CA LEU A 163 -0.99 2.62 -10.88
C LEU A 163 -1.04 3.90 -10.04
N TRP A 164 0.05 4.22 -9.39
CA TRP A 164 0.19 5.51 -8.72
C TRP A 164 1.64 5.99 -8.75
N TYR A 165 1.86 7.27 -8.55
CA TYR A 165 3.19 7.84 -8.49
C TYR A 165 3.35 8.60 -7.18
N HIS A 166 4.51 8.45 -6.56
CA HIS A 166 4.80 9.04 -5.27
C HIS A 166 6.28 9.33 -5.09
N ASP A 167 6.60 10.11 -4.08
CA ASP A 167 7.99 10.31 -3.66
C ASP A 167 8.58 9.02 -3.08
N HIS A 168 9.86 8.79 -3.32
CA HIS A 168 10.57 7.58 -2.88
C HIS A 168 12.00 7.89 -2.38
N VAL A 169 12.16 9.02 -1.67
CA VAL A 169 13.46 9.42 -1.15
C VAL A 169 13.86 8.57 0.04
N MET A 170 15.06 8.00 -0.01
CA MET A 170 15.64 7.21 1.07
C MET A 170 15.50 7.89 2.43
N GLY A 171 14.85 7.21 3.39
CA GLY A 171 14.72 7.61 4.78
C GLY A 171 13.68 8.70 5.06
N ILE A 172 13.01 9.26 4.03
CA ILE A 172 11.97 10.28 4.18
C ILE A 172 10.72 10.07 3.32
N THR A 173 10.60 8.92 2.65
CA THR A 173 9.41 8.56 1.86
C THR A 173 8.13 8.77 2.67
N LYS A 174 8.09 8.30 3.92
CA LYS A 174 6.95 8.46 4.83
C LYS A 174 6.52 9.91 5.01
N LEU A 175 7.47 10.85 5.07
CA LEU A 175 7.19 12.26 5.32
C LEU A 175 6.73 12.98 4.06
N ASP A 176 7.33 12.70 2.92
CA ASP A 176 7.03 13.36 1.65
C ASP A 176 5.69 12.87 1.07
N VAL A 177 5.38 11.59 1.16
CA VAL A 177 4.05 11.03 0.84
C VAL A 177 2.98 11.57 1.80
N TYR A 178 3.31 11.66 3.10
CA TYR A 178 2.41 12.25 4.08
C TYR A 178 2.17 13.74 3.86
N ALA A 179 3.15 14.48 3.37
CA ALA A 179 2.99 15.88 3.00
C ALA A 179 2.07 16.07 1.78
N GLY A 180 1.91 15.03 0.94
CA GLY A 180 0.99 15.03 -0.20
C GLY A 180 1.61 14.68 -1.55
N LEU A 181 2.88 14.25 -1.60
CA LEU A 181 3.54 13.85 -2.85
C LEU A 181 3.11 12.45 -3.30
N ALA A 182 1.83 12.33 -3.68
CA ALA A 182 1.22 11.14 -4.25
C ALA A 182 0.13 11.51 -5.27
N GLY A 183 -0.02 10.72 -6.33
CA GLY A 183 -1.05 10.88 -7.33
C GLY A 183 -1.35 9.58 -8.07
N LEU A 184 -2.48 9.52 -8.75
CA LEU A 184 -2.96 8.32 -9.42
C LEU A 184 -2.53 8.31 -10.89
N TRP A 185 -2.33 7.11 -11.43
CA TRP A 185 -2.02 6.91 -12.84
C TRP A 185 -2.88 5.77 -13.38
N ILE A 186 -3.65 6.03 -14.42
CA ILE A 186 -4.49 5.04 -15.08
C ILE A 186 -3.90 4.71 -16.45
N VAL A 187 -3.58 3.45 -16.65
CA VAL A 187 -3.27 2.93 -17.98
C VAL A 187 -4.57 2.39 -18.59
N ARG A 188 -4.85 2.78 -19.82
CA ARG A 188 -6.00 2.34 -20.62
C ARG A 188 -5.52 1.45 -21.76
N ASP A 189 -6.37 0.52 -22.20
CA ASP A 189 -6.17 -0.20 -23.46
C ASP A 189 -7.51 -0.49 -24.15
N GLU A 190 -7.44 -0.82 -25.43
CA GLU A 190 -8.63 -1.11 -26.23
C GLU A 190 -9.38 -2.34 -25.72
N ARG A 191 -8.65 -3.33 -25.20
CA ARG A 191 -9.22 -4.57 -24.67
C ARG A 191 -10.10 -4.31 -23.45
N GLU A 192 -9.68 -3.41 -22.56
CA GLU A 192 -10.53 -2.99 -21.43
C GLU A 192 -11.81 -2.30 -21.93
N ARG A 193 -11.73 -1.44 -22.96
CA ARG A 193 -12.89 -0.76 -23.53
C ARG A 193 -13.89 -1.70 -24.20
N GLU A 194 -13.40 -2.77 -24.85
CA GLU A 194 -14.26 -3.80 -25.46
C GLU A 194 -15.15 -4.52 -24.45
N LEU A 195 -14.78 -4.55 -23.16
CA LEU A 195 -15.57 -5.15 -22.10
C LEU A 195 -16.81 -4.32 -21.73
N GLY A 196 -16.89 -3.05 -22.13
CA GLY A 196 -18.03 -2.18 -21.84
C GLY A 196 -18.19 -1.87 -20.34
N LEU A 197 -17.13 -1.96 -19.57
CA LEU A 197 -17.12 -1.54 -18.16
C LEU A 197 -17.31 -0.02 -18.06
N PRO A 198 -17.83 0.50 -16.92
CA PRO A 198 -17.89 1.94 -16.73
C PRO A 198 -16.52 2.60 -16.92
N GLU A 199 -16.46 3.63 -17.77
CA GLU A 199 -15.23 4.38 -18.07
C GLU A 199 -15.50 5.87 -17.97
N GLY A 200 -14.66 6.57 -17.23
CA GLY A 200 -14.72 8.01 -17.04
C GLY A 200 -15.92 8.51 -16.23
N PRO A 201 -15.91 9.81 -15.88
CA PRO A 201 -16.99 10.41 -15.10
C PRO A 201 -18.35 10.36 -15.83
N PRO A 202 -19.47 10.21 -15.09
CA PRO A 202 -19.51 10.10 -13.63
C PRO A 202 -19.41 8.67 -13.10
N PHE A 203 -19.35 7.63 -13.95
CA PHE A 203 -19.52 6.23 -13.55
C PHE A 203 -18.22 5.50 -13.23
N GLU A 204 -17.07 6.13 -13.45
CA GLU A 204 -15.78 5.66 -12.98
C GLU A 204 -15.13 6.74 -12.11
N ALA A 205 -14.69 6.36 -10.92
CA ALA A 205 -14.03 7.25 -9.98
C ALA A 205 -12.77 6.60 -9.39
N PRO A 206 -11.58 7.17 -9.66
CA PRO A 206 -10.38 6.80 -8.94
C PRO A 206 -10.42 7.35 -7.51
N MET A 207 -10.02 6.53 -6.54
CA MET A 207 -10.04 6.84 -5.12
C MET A 207 -8.69 6.55 -4.48
N LEU A 208 -8.02 7.58 -4.00
CA LEU A 208 -6.87 7.48 -3.12
C LEU A 208 -7.33 7.61 -1.68
N ILE A 209 -7.23 6.53 -0.90
CA ILE A 209 -7.53 6.51 0.53
C ILE A 209 -6.21 6.71 1.28
N GLN A 210 -6.20 7.66 2.20
CA GLN A 210 -5.08 7.98 3.09
C GLN A 210 -5.62 8.29 4.48
N ASP A 211 -4.75 8.55 5.43
CA ASP A 211 -5.12 9.07 6.74
C ASP A 211 -4.22 10.24 7.14
N ARG A 212 -4.77 11.15 7.95
CA ARG A 212 -4.09 12.37 8.40
C ARG A 212 -4.36 12.64 9.86
N ASN A 213 -3.40 13.31 10.49
CA ASN A 213 -3.51 13.87 11.82
C ASN A 213 -3.26 15.38 11.74
N PHE A 214 -4.00 16.14 12.53
CA PHE A 214 -3.89 17.58 12.63
C PHE A 214 -3.60 17.98 14.06
N ASP A 215 -2.78 19.01 14.23
CA ASP A 215 -2.42 19.52 15.54
C ASP A 215 -3.57 20.27 16.21
N LEU A 216 -3.43 20.48 17.50
CA LEU A 216 -4.41 21.13 18.36
C LEU A 216 -3.85 22.44 18.91
N ASP A 217 -4.70 23.46 18.99
CA ASP A 217 -4.37 24.67 19.73
C ASP A 217 -4.43 24.42 21.26
N GLU A 218 -4.06 25.45 22.04
CA GLU A 218 -4.10 25.41 23.52
C GLU A 218 -5.50 25.12 24.09
N GLN A 219 -6.55 25.38 23.32
CA GLN A 219 -7.94 25.11 23.69
C GLN A 219 -8.41 23.71 23.24
N GLY A 220 -7.53 22.91 22.63
CA GLY A 220 -7.82 21.55 22.13
C GLY A 220 -8.65 21.53 20.83
N ARG A 221 -8.65 22.59 20.05
CA ARG A 221 -9.31 22.66 18.74
C ARG A 221 -8.31 22.31 17.64
N LEU A 222 -8.79 21.58 16.63
CA LEU A 222 -7.99 21.24 15.46
C LEU A 222 -7.54 22.50 14.71
N ILE A 223 -6.26 22.53 14.35
CA ILE A 223 -5.64 23.52 13.47
C ILE A 223 -5.15 22.86 12.18
N GLY A 224 -4.85 23.65 11.16
CA GLY A 224 -4.43 23.11 9.85
C GLY A 224 -3.01 22.55 9.79
N GLN A 225 -2.29 22.44 10.91
CA GLN A 225 -0.94 21.88 10.93
C GLN A 225 -1.00 20.36 10.85
N LEU A 226 -0.37 19.79 9.80
CA LEU A 226 -0.20 18.34 9.66
C LEU A 226 0.79 17.81 10.69
N VAL A 227 0.46 16.67 11.29
CA VAL A 227 1.30 15.95 12.25
C VAL A 227 1.47 14.52 11.81
N HIS A 228 2.71 14.12 11.57
CA HIS A 228 3.09 12.71 11.43
C HIS A 228 3.57 12.21 12.80
N LYS A 229 2.95 11.13 13.30
CA LYS A 229 3.24 10.61 14.63
C LYS A 229 3.44 9.11 14.59
N THR A 230 4.69 8.68 14.79
CA THR A 230 5.07 7.28 14.80
C THR A 230 5.03 6.72 16.22
N ASP A 231 4.44 5.54 16.40
CA ASP A 231 4.54 4.77 17.62
C ASP A 231 5.91 4.05 17.67
N PRO A 232 6.73 4.25 18.71
CA PRO A 232 8.06 3.65 18.78
C PRO A 232 8.06 2.12 18.98
N GLU A 233 6.97 1.52 19.47
CA GLU A 233 6.89 0.07 19.69
C GLU A 233 6.67 -0.71 18.40
N VAL A 234 5.78 -0.22 17.53
CA VAL A 234 5.44 -0.89 16.25
C VAL A 234 6.03 -0.17 15.04
N MET A 235 6.65 0.99 15.25
CA MET A 235 7.24 1.81 14.20
C MET A 235 6.28 2.18 13.07
N GLU A 236 5.03 2.44 13.40
CA GLU A 236 3.95 2.75 12.46
C GLU A 236 3.22 4.03 12.86
N SER A 237 2.62 4.69 11.86
CA SER A 237 1.79 5.87 12.06
C SER A 237 0.32 5.57 11.73
N PHE A 238 -0.57 5.82 12.68
CA PHE A 238 -2.02 5.60 12.53
C PHE A 238 -2.82 6.88 12.76
N PRO A 239 -2.78 7.84 11.85
CA PRO A 239 -3.56 9.06 11.94
C PRO A 239 -5.06 8.82 12.12
N PRO A 240 -5.78 9.66 12.90
CA PRO A 240 -7.17 9.38 13.25
C PRO A 240 -8.19 9.67 12.15
N PHE A 241 -7.84 10.45 11.13
CA PHE A 241 -8.80 10.93 10.13
C PHE A 241 -8.53 10.28 8.77
N THR A 242 -9.43 9.39 8.33
CA THR A 242 -9.39 8.86 6.97
C THR A 242 -9.74 9.95 5.96
N VAL A 243 -8.93 10.04 4.92
CA VAL A 243 -9.01 11.02 3.84
C VAL A 243 -9.20 10.29 2.51
N VAL A 244 -10.22 10.63 1.75
CA VAL A 244 -10.41 10.11 0.39
C VAL A 244 -10.28 11.26 -0.60
N ASN A 245 -9.37 11.13 -1.55
CA ASN A 245 -9.07 12.17 -2.54
C ASN A 245 -8.88 13.57 -1.90
N GLY A 246 -8.18 13.65 -0.77
CA GLY A 246 -7.89 14.92 -0.09
C GLY A 246 -9.02 15.49 0.77
N LYS A 247 -10.10 14.73 1.03
CA LYS A 247 -11.19 15.12 1.94
C LYS A 247 -11.40 14.13 3.06
N VAL A 248 -11.54 14.62 4.28
CA VAL A 248 -11.89 13.80 5.45
C VAL A 248 -13.35 13.37 5.34
N TRP A 249 -13.58 12.05 5.34
CA TRP A 249 -14.91 11.44 5.33
C TRP A 249 -15.90 12.07 4.33
N PRO A 250 -15.60 12.08 3.03
CA PRO A 250 -16.44 12.76 2.06
C PRO A 250 -17.76 12.04 1.76
N LEU A 251 -18.65 12.75 1.08
CA LEU A 251 -19.89 12.24 0.50
C LEU A 251 -19.78 12.21 -1.03
N LEU A 252 -20.14 11.08 -1.66
CA LEU A 252 -20.33 11.00 -3.11
C LEU A 252 -21.81 10.80 -3.44
N GLU A 253 -22.39 11.72 -4.21
CA GLU A 253 -23.70 11.49 -4.80
C GLU A 253 -23.56 10.58 -6.02
N VAL A 254 -24.34 9.48 -6.03
CA VAL A 254 -24.37 8.49 -7.10
C VAL A 254 -25.79 8.37 -7.67
N ARG A 255 -25.89 8.06 -8.95
CA ARG A 255 -27.19 7.71 -9.59
C ARG A 255 -27.51 6.24 -9.33
N PRO A 256 -28.78 5.82 -9.41
CA PRO A 256 -29.13 4.40 -9.48
C PRO A 256 -28.48 3.76 -10.71
N ALA A 257 -27.29 3.18 -10.55
CA ALA A 257 -26.45 2.60 -11.61
C ALA A 257 -25.31 1.79 -11.03
N THR A 258 -24.62 1.02 -11.84
CA THR A 258 -23.35 0.39 -11.49
C THR A 258 -22.20 1.40 -11.71
N TYR A 259 -21.38 1.57 -10.69
CA TYR A 259 -20.18 2.40 -10.71
C TYR A 259 -18.92 1.55 -10.63
N ARG A 260 -17.85 2.04 -11.24
CA ARG A 260 -16.49 1.48 -11.12
C ARG A 260 -15.64 2.38 -10.24
N PHE A 261 -15.11 1.82 -9.16
CA PHE A 261 -14.17 2.51 -8.30
C PHE A 261 -12.80 1.86 -8.41
N ARG A 262 -11.81 2.67 -8.76
CA ARG A 262 -10.42 2.25 -8.76
C ARG A 262 -9.80 2.73 -7.45
N VAL A 263 -9.68 1.82 -6.49
CA VAL A 263 -9.30 2.14 -5.11
C VAL A 263 -7.83 1.83 -4.88
N LEU A 264 -7.12 2.80 -4.32
CA LEU A 264 -5.75 2.67 -3.83
C LEU A 264 -5.73 2.98 -2.35
N ASN A 265 -5.11 2.14 -1.54
CA ASN A 265 -4.66 2.50 -0.21
C ASN A 265 -3.28 3.17 -0.29
N GLY A 266 -3.22 4.48 -0.13
CA GLY A 266 -1.98 5.27 -0.10
C GLY A 266 -1.67 5.82 1.29
N SER A 267 -2.17 5.19 2.37
CA SER A 267 -1.76 5.48 3.75
C SER A 267 -0.34 4.99 4.02
N ASN A 268 0.32 5.59 4.98
CA ASN A 268 1.68 5.20 5.35
C ASN A 268 1.73 3.76 5.89
N ALA A 269 0.91 3.45 6.89
CA ALA A 269 0.91 2.14 7.56
C ALA A 269 -0.48 1.47 7.59
N ARG A 270 -1.56 2.28 7.65
CA ARG A 270 -2.90 1.75 7.88
C ARG A 270 -3.37 0.80 6.79
N THR A 271 -3.74 -0.41 7.18
CA THR A 271 -4.57 -1.32 6.38
C THR A 271 -6.04 -0.94 6.51
N TYR A 272 -6.79 -1.07 5.43
CA TYR A 272 -8.24 -0.91 5.43
C TYR A 272 -8.91 -2.24 5.15
N ARG A 273 -9.94 -2.58 5.96
CA ARG A 273 -10.95 -3.58 5.64
C ARG A 273 -12.25 -2.83 5.42
N LEU A 274 -12.60 -2.62 4.16
CA LEU A 274 -13.72 -1.79 3.75
C LEU A 274 -15.01 -2.59 3.77
N VAL A 275 -15.97 -2.16 4.59
CA VAL A 275 -17.31 -2.73 4.69
C VAL A 275 -18.33 -1.68 4.27
N LEU A 276 -19.20 -2.02 3.31
CA LEU A 276 -20.31 -1.19 2.86
C LEU A 276 -21.54 -1.50 3.70
N LEU A 277 -22.09 -0.50 4.38
CA LEU A 277 -23.28 -0.63 5.23
C LEU A 277 -24.42 0.20 4.70
N ARG A 278 -25.64 -0.34 4.77
CA ARG A 278 -26.89 0.40 4.64
C ARG A 278 -27.77 0.13 5.85
N ASP A 279 -28.22 1.17 6.53
CA ASP A 279 -29.05 1.07 7.73
C ASP A 279 -28.46 0.12 8.79
N GLY A 280 -27.11 0.10 8.94
CA GLY A 280 -26.37 -0.75 9.86
C GLY A 280 -26.14 -2.20 9.40
N ALA A 281 -26.69 -2.61 8.25
CA ALA A 281 -26.49 -3.94 7.70
C ALA A 281 -25.43 -3.95 6.59
N PRO A 282 -24.52 -4.97 6.55
CA PRO A 282 -23.60 -5.14 5.44
C PRO A 282 -24.32 -5.36 4.11
N GLU A 283 -23.82 -4.75 3.05
CA GLU A 283 -24.29 -4.88 1.66
C GLU A 283 -23.12 -5.25 0.73
N LEU A 284 -22.28 -6.21 1.16
CA LEU A 284 -21.06 -6.60 0.44
C LEU A 284 -21.35 -7.27 -0.90
N GLU A 285 -22.53 -7.88 -1.06
CA GLU A 285 -23.01 -8.47 -2.32
C GLU A 285 -23.15 -7.45 -3.46
N ARG A 286 -23.18 -6.15 -3.13
CA ARG A 286 -23.18 -5.08 -4.13
C ARG A 286 -21.79 -4.82 -4.73
N ILE A 287 -20.76 -5.39 -4.14
CA ILE A 287 -19.37 -5.14 -4.53
C ILE A 287 -18.81 -6.36 -5.25
N MET A 288 -18.38 -6.17 -6.50
CA MET A 288 -17.65 -7.16 -7.28
C MET A 288 -16.26 -6.62 -7.59
N GLN A 289 -15.23 -7.33 -7.18
CA GLN A 289 -13.86 -6.98 -7.58
C GLN A 289 -13.59 -7.50 -8.99
N ILE A 290 -13.05 -6.65 -9.83
CA ILE A 290 -12.75 -6.94 -11.24
C ILE A 290 -11.27 -6.80 -11.56
N GLY A 291 -10.46 -6.26 -10.65
CA GLY A 291 -9.01 -6.10 -10.87
C GLY A 291 -8.22 -5.96 -9.57
N THR A 292 -6.92 -6.14 -9.72
CA THR A 292 -5.88 -5.99 -8.70
C THR A 292 -4.82 -4.98 -9.15
N ASP A 293 -3.65 -4.99 -8.54
CA ASP A 293 -2.56 -4.02 -8.76
C ASP A 293 -2.18 -3.89 -10.24
N HIS A 294 -2.09 -5.00 -10.97
CA HIS A 294 -1.68 -5.01 -12.38
C HIS A 294 -2.82 -5.33 -13.37
N GLY A 295 -4.03 -4.87 -13.06
CA GLY A 295 -5.15 -4.87 -13.97
C GLY A 295 -6.20 -5.92 -13.68
N LEU A 296 -7.01 -6.21 -14.69
CA LEU A 296 -8.22 -7.02 -14.54
C LEU A 296 -7.91 -8.45 -14.10
N LEU A 297 -8.76 -8.97 -13.20
CA LEU A 297 -8.87 -10.38 -12.86
C LEU A 297 -9.36 -11.18 -14.08
N ARG A 298 -9.27 -12.51 -14.03
CA ARG A 298 -9.79 -13.38 -15.11
C ARG A 298 -11.32 -13.34 -15.20
N SER A 299 -11.97 -13.16 -14.05
CA SER A 299 -13.42 -13.04 -13.91
C SER A 299 -13.76 -12.10 -12.76
N PRO A 300 -14.95 -11.49 -12.75
CA PRO A 300 -15.45 -10.78 -11.57
C PRO A 300 -15.58 -11.75 -10.39
N VAL A 301 -15.18 -11.32 -9.20
CA VAL A 301 -15.31 -12.10 -7.96
C VAL A 301 -15.96 -11.25 -6.87
N PRO A 302 -16.78 -11.84 -6.00
CA PRO A 302 -17.29 -11.11 -4.84
C PRO A 302 -16.14 -10.75 -3.90
N VAL A 303 -16.27 -9.67 -3.15
CA VAL A 303 -15.33 -9.38 -2.07
C VAL A 303 -15.51 -10.37 -0.92
N PRO A 304 -14.48 -10.63 -0.08
CA PRO A 304 -14.59 -11.49 1.08
C PRO A 304 -15.76 -11.11 2.00
N ALA A 305 -16.28 -12.09 2.74
CA ALA A 305 -17.47 -11.90 3.58
C ALA A 305 -17.24 -10.96 4.79
N ASP A 306 -16.00 -10.71 5.15
CA ASP A 306 -15.60 -9.76 6.19
C ASP A 306 -15.23 -8.37 5.64
N GLY A 307 -15.18 -8.20 4.32
CA GLY A 307 -14.91 -6.93 3.64
C GLY A 307 -13.70 -6.97 2.69
N LEU A 308 -13.50 -5.88 1.96
CA LEU A 308 -12.36 -5.71 1.06
C LEU A 308 -11.14 -5.23 1.83
N VAL A 309 -10.11 -6.07 1.95
CA VAL A 309 -8.85 -5.73 2.61
C VAL A 309 -7.87 -5.13 1.62
N LEU A 310 -7.29 -3.98 1.98
CA LEU A 310 -6.24 -3.29 1.23
C LEU A 310 -5.17 -2.80 2.22
N ALA A 311 -4.00 -3.40 2.19
CA ALA A 311 -2.82 -2.86 2.87
C ALA A 311 -2.22 -1.70 2.08
N SER A 312 -1.24 -0.99 2.67
CA SER A 312 -0.57 0.13 2.00
C SER A 312 -0.05 -0.29 0.62
N ALA A 313 -0.31 0.55 -0.38
CA ALA A 313 -0.02 0.38 -1.81
C ALA A 313 -0.86 -0.65 -2.58
N GLU A 314 -1.67 -1.48 -1.95
CA GLU A 314 -2.56 -2.36 -2.68
C GLU A 314 -3.66 -1.58 -3.41
N ARG A 315 -4.03 -2.07 -4.59
CA ARG A 315 -5.12 -1.52 -5.42
C ARG A 315 -6.18 -2.58 -5.66
N ALA A 316 -7.42 -2.11 -5.68
CA ALA A 316 -8.55 -2.89 -6.14
C ALA A 316 -9.37 -2.09 -7.16
N ASP A 317 -9.79 -2.77 -8.22
CA ASP A 317 -10.76 -2.25 -9.19
C ASP A 317 -12.08 -2.95 -8.90
N VAL A 318 -13.07 -2.19 -8.46
CA VAL A 318 -14.35 -2.74 -8.00
C VAL A 318 -15.54 -2.11 -8.71
N LEU A 319 -16.58 -2.93 -8.96
CA LEU A 319 -17.89 -2.48 -9.36
C LEU A 319 -18.81 -2.46 -8.14
N VAL A 320 -19.52 -1.36 -7.94
CA VAL A 320 -20.54 -1.24 -6.89
C VAL A 320 -21.89 -0.95 -7.55
N ASP A 321 -22.88 -1.78 -7.22
CA ASP A 321 -24.21 -1.67 -7.83
C ASP A 321 -25.19 -0.91 -6.93
N PHE A 322 -25.66 0.23 -7.44
CA PHE A 322 -26.69 1.08 -6.81
C PHE A 322 -27.99 1.08 -7.62
N ALA A 323 -28.14 0.24 -8.67
CA ALA A 323 -29.19 0.35 -9.67
C ALA A 323 -30.62 0.16 -9.12
N ASP A 324 -30.79 -0.69 -8.09
CA ASP A 324 -32.08 -0.97 -7.45
C ASP A 324 -32.41 -0.04 -6.28
N LEU A 325 -31.49 0.87 -5.94
CA LEU A 325 -31.66 1.75 -4.79
C LEU A 325 -32.46 3.00 -5.11
N ALA A 326 -33.37 3.33 -4.22
CA ALA A 326 -34.19 4.53 -4.35
C ALA A 326 -33.37 5.82 -4.10
N PRO A 327 -33.69 6.94 -4.76
CA PRO A 327 -33.13 8.24 -4.41
C PRO A 327 -33.33 8.56 -2.93
N GLY A 328 -32.26 9.06 -2.28
CA GLY A 328 -32.19 9.31 -0.84
C GLY A 328 -31.62 8.15 -0.04
N SER A 329 -31.41 6.97 -0.61
CA SER A 329 -30.68 5.88 0.06
C SER A 329 -29.25 6.31 0.36
N GLU A 330 -28.77 5.99 1.57
CA GLU A 330 -27.39 6.25 2.01
C GLU A 330 -26.68 4.94 2.33
N LEU A 331 -25.44 4.82 1.83
CA LEU A 331 -24.56 3.69 2.13
C LEU A 331 -23.25 4.25 2.66
N THR A 332 -22.80 3.73 3.79
CA THR A 332 -21.56 4.19 4.43
C THR A 332 -20.48 3.12 4.32
N VAL A 333 -19.29 3.52 3.90
CA VAL A 333 -18.10 2.67 3.95
C VAL A 333 -17.38 2.91 5.27
N LEU A 334 -17.16 1.84 6.01
CA LEU A 334 -16.38 1.83 7.23
C LEU A 334 -15.09 1.03 7.04
N ASN A 335 -14.06 1.39 7.80
CA ASN A 335 -12.88 0.57 8.01
C ASN A 335 -13.04 -0.26 9.29
N THR A 336 -12.85 -1.57 9.20
CA THR A 336 -12.93 -2.50 10.34
C THR A 336 -11.59 -3.20 10.63
N ALA A 337 -10.51 -2.83 9.91
CA ALA A 337 -9.19 -3.39 10.17
C ALA A 337 -8.60 -2.86 11.49
N ALA A 338 -7.97 -3.73 12.25
CA ALA A 338 -7.15 -3.34 13.40
C ALA A 338 -5.95 -2.46 12.96
N ALA A 339 -5.33 -1.78 13.91
CA ALA A 339 -4.11 -1.00 13.69
C ALA A 339 -3.16 -1.14 14.93
N PRO A 340 -2.01 -1.85 14.79
CA PRO A 340 -1.53 -2.53 13.57
C PRO A 340 -2.51 -3.58 13.06
N PHE A 341 -2.39 -3.91 11.77
CA PHE A 341 -3.15 -5.01 11.19
C PHE A 341 -2.35 -6.32 11.33
N ASP A 342 -3.02 -7.34 11.87
CA ASP A 342 -2.41 -8.64 12.17
C ASP A 342 -3.05 -9.81 11.36
N GLY A 343 -3.92 -9.49 10.40
CA GLY A 343 -4.66 -10.49 9.64
C GLY A 343 -5.93 -11.00 10.33
N SER A 344 -6.19 -10.62 11.57
CA SER A 344 -7.36 -11.10 12.33
C SER A 344 -8.67 -10.74 11.62
N PRO A 345 -9.64 -11.67 11.55
CA PRO A 345 -10.94 -11.41 10.96
C PRO A 345 -11.77 -10.47 11.86
N PHE A 346 -12.62 -9.68 11.22
CA PHE A 346 -13.64 -8.88 11.90
C PHE A 346 -14.96 -9.05 11.16
N PRO A 347 -15.99 -9.68 11.76
CA PRO A 347 -17.24 -9.94 11.06
C PRO A 347 -17.89 -8.66 10.54
N ALA A 348 -18.28 -8.64 9.27
CA ALA A 348 -18.93 -7.47 8.66
C ALA A 348 -20.23 -7.09 9.38
N SER A 349 -20.94 -8.08 10.01
CA SER A 349 -22.13 -7.84 10.83
C SER A 349 -21.88 -6.96 12.05
N ASP A 350 -20.63 -6.87 12.50
CA ASP A 350 -20.22 -6.11 13.68
C ASP A 350 -19.62 -4.74 13.31
N ALA A 351 -19.62 -4.39 12.03
CA ALA A 351 -18.94 -3.19 11.51
C ALA A 351 -19.45 -1.88 12.15
N GLU A 352 -20.73 -1.77 12.50
CA GLU A 352 -21.24 -0.60 13.24
C GLU A 352 -20.61 -0.43 14.62
N ASN A 353 -20.17 -1.53 15.23
CA ASN A 353 -19.53 -1.55 16.54
C ASN A 353 -18.02 -1.41 16.45
N ALA A 354 -17.45 -1.26 15.24
CA ALA A 354 -16.02 -1.06 15.04
C ALA A 354 -15.50 0.23 15.67
N ALA A 355 -16.38 1.23 15.87
CA ALA A 355 -16.07 2.44 16.62
C ALA A 355 -16.15 2.18 18.13
N ASP A 356 -15.11 1.59 18.69
CA ASP A 356 -14.98 1.51 20.14
C ASP A 356 -14.27 2.78 20.66
N PRO A 357 -14.92 3.57 21.56
CA PRO A 357 -14.29 4.75 22.16
C PRO A 357 -13.03 4.43 22.98
N ASP A 358 -12.94 3.22 23.49
CA ASP A 358 -11.79 2.70 24.23
C ASP A 358 -10.92 1.77 23.33
N GLY A 359 -11.23 1.65 22.02
CA GLY A 359 -10.72 0.65 21.11
C GLY A 359 -9.85 1.18 19.98
N LEU A 360 -9.55 0.25 19.08
CA LEU A 360 -8.57 0.41 18.00
C LEU A 360 -9.03 1.36 16.87
N LEU A 361 -10.32 1.71 16.79
CA LEU A 361 -10.88 2.50 15.70
C LEU A 361 -11.79 3.63 16.19
N PRO A 362 -11.22 4.78 16.69
CA PRO A 362 -12.03 5.87 17.18
C PRO A 362 -12.91 6.51 16.09
N TYR A 363 -12.49 6.43 14.81
CA TYR A 363 -13.20 7.02 13.68
C TYR A 363 -13.15 6.07 12.47
N PRO A 364 -14.02 5.06 12.40
CA PRO A 364 -13.98 4.05 11.34
C PRO A 364 -14.52 4.54 9.99
N GLN A 365 -15.07 5.75 9.92
CA GLN A 365 -15.68 6.31 8.71
C GLN A 365 -14.64 6.47 7.61
N VAL A 366 -15.00 6.06 6.39
CA VAL A 366 -14.19 6.27 5.18
C VAL A 366 -14.88 7.26 4.26
N LEU A 367 -16.05 6.89 3.76
CA LEU A 367 -16.88 7.76 2.91
C LEU A 367 -18.35 7.34 2.97
N ARG A 368 -19.24 8.18 2.41
CA ARG A 368 -20.65 7.85 2.23
C ARG A 368 -21.08 8.03 0.78
N PHE A 369 -21.90 7.11 0.31
CA PHE A 369 -22.65 7.26 -0.94
C PHE A 369 -24.07 7.73 -0.62
N ARG A 370 -24.62 8.65 -1.43
CA ARG A 370 -26.02 9.03 -1.41
C ARG A 370 -26.58 8.84 -2.80
N VAL A 371 -27.62 8.04 -2.92
CA VAL A 371 -28.27 7.82 -4.20
C VAL A 371 -29.12 9.03 -4.55
N ALA A 372 -28.92 9.60 -5.74
CA ALA A 372 -29.63 10.79 -6.24
C ALA A 372 -29.77 10.75 -7.76
N GLY A 373 -30.75 11.50 -8.29
CA GLY A 373 -30.98 11.62 -9.73
C GLY A 373 -31.69 10.44 -10.35
N GLU A 374 -31.71 10.42 -11.68
CA GLU A 374 -32.41 9.42 -12.48
C GLU A 374 -31.53 8.19 -12.72
N PRO A 375 -32.13 6.99 -12.83
CA PRO A 375 -31.40 5.77 -13.19
C PRO A 375 -30.61 5.92 -14.49
N ALA A 376 -29.46 5.27 -14.57
CA ALA A 376 -28.72 5.13 -15.82
C ALA A 376 -29.00 3.76 -16.49
N SER A 377 -28.51 3.61 -17.73
CA SER A 377 -28.62 2.34 -18.44
C SER A 377 -27.85 1.25 -17.69
N PRO A 378 -28.42 0.03 -17.60
CA PRO A 378 -27.75 -1.10 -16.98
C PRO A 378 -26.40 -1.42 -17.67
N VAL A 379 -25.41 -1.79 -16.90
CA VAL A 379 -24.13 -2.29 -17.40
C VAL A 379 -24.17 -3.82 -17.37
N SER A 380 -23.74 -4.45 -18.47
CA SER A 380 -23.58 -5.91 -18.51
C SER A 380 -22.14 -6.26 -18.15
N ILE A 381 -21.93 -6.91 -17.03
CA ILE A 381 -20.59 -7.31 -16.58
C ILE A 381 -20.22 -8.62 -17.30
N PRO A 382 -19.13 -8.65 -18.10
CA PRO A 382 -18.66 -9.87 -18.74
C PRO A 382 -18.20 -10.90 -17.71
N ARG A 383 -18.45 -12.17 -17.97
CA ARG A 383 -17.97 -13.26 -17.10
C ARG A 383 -16.46 -13.47 -17.19
N GLN A 384 -15.86 -13.14 -18.33
CA GLN A 384 -14.43 -13.23 -18.58
C GLN A 384 -13.91 -11.83 -18.85
N LEU A 385 -12.94 -11.38 -18.04
CA LEU A 385 -12.35 -10.05 -18.12
C LEU A 385 -10.95 -10.09 -18.73
N ALA A 386 -10.08 -10.97 -18.22
CA ALA A 386 -8.71 -11.11 -18.73
C ALA A 386 -8.43 -12.52 -19.25
N THR A 387 -7.65 -12.59 -20.34
CA THR A 387 -7.21 -13.84 -20.99
C THR A 387 -5.71 -13.86 -21.29
N ASP A 388 -4.99 -12.83 -20.92
CA ASP A 388 -3.61 -12.56 -21.33
C ASP A 388 -2.58 -12.89 -20.24
N TYR A 389 -3.01 -13.53 -19.17
CA TYR A 389 -2.13 -14.16 -18.19
C TYR A 389 -2.73 -15.47 -17.68
N GLU A 390 -1.86 -16.38 -17.24
CA GLU A 390 -2.23 -17.65 -16.63
C GLU A 390 -1.45 -17.84 -15.34
N THR A 391 -1.97 -18.65 -14.44
CA THR A 391 -1.20 -19.09 -13.27
C THR A 391 -0.03 -19.93 -13.79
N PRO A 392 1.20 -19.69 -13.31
CA PRO A 392 2.37 -20.45 -13.75
C PRO A 392 2.15 -21.95 -13.52
N ALA A 393 2.37 -22.75 -14.56
CA ALA A 393 2.28 -24.21 -14.45
C ALA A 393 3.40 -24.77 -13.54
N ALA A 394 3.12 -25.86 -12.85
CA ALA A 394 4.10 -26.49 -11.95
C ALA A 394 5.41 -26.84 -12.66
N GLU A 395 5.34 -27.24 -13.92
CA GLU A 395 6.52 -27.56 -14.76
C GLU A 395 7.39 -26.32 -15.02
N ALA A 396 6.78 -25.15 -15.20
CA ALA A 396 7.51 -23.88 -15.36
C ALA A 396 8.20 -23.44 -14.07
N LEU A 397 7.67 -23.84 -12.92
CA LEU A 397 8.21 -23.53 -11.59
C LEU A 397 9.20 -24.59 -11.07
N ALA A 398 9.23 -25.80 -11.65
CA ALA A 398 10.07 -26.90 -11.17
C ALA A 398 11.58 -26.59 -11.22
N GLY A 399 12.01 -25.72 -12.16
CA GLY A 399 13.39 -25.25 -12.28
C GLY A 399 13.61 -23.82 -11.78
N ALA A 400 12.58 -23.16 -11.24
CA ALA A 400 12.66 -21.79 -10.80
C ALA A 400 13.60 -21.65 -9.60
N ARG A 401 14.42 -20.61 -9.61
CA ARG A 401 15.27 -20.27 -8.46
C ARG A 401 14.40 -19.83 -7.29
N ARG A 402 14.67 -20.43 -6.11
CA ARG A 402 13.98 -20.05 -4.88
C ARG A 402 14.81 -19.05 -4.08
N ARG A 403 14.13 -18.00 -3.59
CA ARG A 403 14.67 -17.00 -2.67
C ARG A 403 13.91 -17.08 -1.36
N ALA A 404 14.58 -16.92 -0.24
CA ALA A 404 13.93 -16.83 1.05
C ALA A 404 14.31 -15.51 1.73
N ILE A 405 13.31 -14.85 2.31
CA ILE A 405 13.42 -13.56 2.99
C ILE A 405 12.65 -13.68 4.30
N ALA A 406 13.32 -13.44 5.42
CA ALA A 406 12.68 -13.35 6.72
C ALA A 406 12.42 -11.89 7.09
N LEU A 407 11.19 -11.60 7.50
CA LEU A 407 10.79 -10.32 8.08
C LEU A 407 10.97 -10.47 9.58
N VAL A 408 11.75 -9.60 10.20
CA VAL A 408 12.11 -9.70 11.61
C VAL A 408 12.05 -8.36 12.30
N GLU A 409 11.68 -8.40 13.56
CA GLU A 409 11.69 -7.26 14.47
C GLU A 409 12.69 -7.52 15.58
N ARG A 410 13.60 -6.57 15.78
CA ARG A 410 14.56 -6.59 16.88
C ARG A 410 14.15 -5.57 17.92
N GLU A 411 13.85 -6.03 19.11
CA GLU A 411 13.66 -5.16 20.26
C GLU A 411 14.97 -4.45 20.61
N MET A 412 14.88 -3.16 20.86
CA MET A 412 16.01 -2.30 21.23
C MET A 412 15.79 -1.76 22.64
N GLU A 413 16.85 -1.77 23.46
CA GLU A 413 16.79 -1.38 24.88
C GLU A 413 16.69 0.13 24.97
N ASP A 414 16.38 1.05 24.83
CA ASP A 414 16.35 2.52 24.87
C ASP A 414 16.18 3.17 23.48
N GLU A 415 15.90 2.40 22.44
CA GLU A 415 15.66 2.89 21.09
C GLU A 415 14.38 2.26 20.51
N PRO A 416 13.75 2.86 19.50
CA PRO A 416 12.63 2.26 18.81
C PRO A 416 13.00 0.93 18.17
N ASN A 417 12.06 -0.01 18.15
CA ASN A 417 12.26 -1.32 17.53
C ASN A 417 12.74 -1.22 16.09
N MET A 418 13.59 -2.15 15.69
CA MET A 418 14.17 -2.19 14.36
C MET A 418 13.59 -3.32 13.54
N LEU A 419 12.82 -2.95 12.51
CA LEU A 419 12.27 -3.90 11.53
C LEU A 419 13.19 -3.99 10.32
N THR A 420 13.46 -5.22 9.89
CA THR A 420 14.39 -5.48 8.77
C THR A 420 13.97 -6.68 7.94
N MET A 421 14.46 -6.74 6.71
CA MET A 421 14.40 -7.91 5.84
C MET A 421 15.74 -8.63 5.85
N ARG A 422 15.72 -9.93 6.15
CA ARG A 422 16.90 -10.79 6.11
C ARG A 422 16.87 -11.64 4.84
N GLU A 423 17.75 -11.38 3.90
CA GLU A 423 17.94 -12.28 2.77
C GLU A 423 18.65 -13.55 3.23
N LEU A 424 18.04 -14.69 2.94
CA LEU A 424 18.49 -16.01 3.39
C LEU A 424 19.12 -16.78 2.23
N GLY A 425 20.33 -17.25 2.44
CA GLY A 425 21.02 -18.18 1.54
C GLY A 425 21.11 -19.58 2.15
N PRO A 426 21.18 -20.65 1.35
CA PRO A 426 21.29 -22.00 1.86
C PRO A 426 22.57 -22.15 2.71
N ALA A 427 22.44 -22.81 3.85
CA ALA A 427 23.55 -23.16 4.72
C ALA A 427 24.06 -24.57 4.40
N ALA A 428 25.36 -24.81 4.56
CA ALA A 428 25.92 -26.15 4.44
C ALA A 428 25.52 -27.04 5.62
N ASP A 429 25.42 -28.36 5.42
CA ASP A 429 24.99 -29.31 6.45
C ASP A 429 25.86 -29.26 7.73
N ALA A 430 27.13 -28.97 7.59
CA ALA A 430 28.11 -28.86 8.69
C ALA A 430 28.33 -27.41 9.15
N GLU A 431 27.54 -26.45 8.70
CA GLU A 431 27.68 -25.04 9.07
C GLU A 431 27.19 -24.83 10.50
N ASP A 432 28.03 -24.26 11.34
CA ASP A 432 27.72 -23.85 12.71
C ASP A 432 27.42 -22.35 12.75
N GLY A 433 26.60 -21.91 13.71
CA GLY A 433 26.29 -20.50 13.93
C GLY A 433 24.79 -20.21 13.94
N PRO A 434 24.41 -18.92 13.88
CA PRO A 434 23.00 -18.51 13.79
C PRO A 434 22.40 -18.98 12.45
N LEU A 435 21.38 -19.83 12.51
CA LEU A 435 20.71 -20.39 11.34
C LEU A 435 19.19 -20.30 11.45
N VAL A 436 18.55 -20.09 10.31
CA VAL A 436 17.11 -20.25 10.17
C VAL A 436 16.84 -21.66 9.63
N THR A 437 16.14 -22.45 10.41
CA THR A 437 15.72 -23.80 10.03
C THR A 437 14.24 -23.80 9.71
N VAL A 438 13.87 -24.20 8.51
CA VAL A 438 12.47 -24.28 8.06
C VAL A 438 12.13 -25.75 7.82
N SER A 439 11.13 -26.25 8.55
CA SER A 439 10.69 -27.66 8.48
C SER A 439 9.26 -27.77 7.93
N ASP A 440 9.08 -28.70 6.97
CA ASP A 440 7.78 -29.10 6.40
C ASP A 440 7.65 -30.62 6.47
N GLY A 441 7.06 -31.12 7.54
CA GLY A 441 7.02 -32.53 7.85
C GLY A 441 8.45 -33.09 8.07
N ASP A 442 8.85 -34.05 7.23
CA ASP A 442 10.17 -34.69 7.30
C ASP A 442 11.26 -33.90 6.51
N GLU A 443 10.87 -32.89 5.74
CA GLU A 443 11.80 -32.06 4.97
C GLU A 443 12.26 -30.87 5.83
N THR A 444 13.57 -30.61 5.81
CA THR A 444 14.16 -29.50 6.55
C THR A 444 15.16 -28.75 5.67
N ALA A 445 14.95 -27.46 5.55
CA ALA A 445 15.89 -26.54 4.91
C ALA A 445 16.60 -25.66 5.95
N ARG A 446 17.89 -25.44 5.77
CA ARG A 446 18.71 -24.61 6.65
C ARG A 446 19.25 -23.41 5.88
N TYR A 447 19.15 -22.26 6.46
CA TYR A 447 19.56 -20.99 5.87
C TYR A 447 20.44 -20.20 6.82
N ARG A 448 21.32 -19.37 6.24
CA ARG A 448 22.03 -18.30 6.94
C ARG A 448 21.66 -16.95 6.35
N VAL A 449 21.78 -15.90 7.12
CA VAL A 449 21.62 -14.53 6.61
C VAL A 449 22.79 -14.22 5.66
N VAL A 450 22.47 -13.72 4.47
CA VAL A 450 23.47 -13.30 3.47
C VAL A 450 23.49 -11.80 3.25
N ALA A 451 22.41 -11.11 3.60
CA ALA A 451 22.31 -9.67 3.67
C ALA A 451 21.17 -9.25 4.61
N ALA A 452 21.33 -8.11 5.26
CA ALA A 452 20.46 -7.62 6.33
C ALA A 452 20.04 -6.17 6.15
N HIS A 453 20.85 -5.34 5.53
CA HIS A 453 20.65 -3.89 5.41
C HIS A 453 20.65 -3.45 3.94
N PHE A 454 20.00 -2.33 3.64
CA PHE A 454 19.96 -1.78 2.28
C PHE A 454 21.37 -1.59 1.67
N GLU A 455 22.32 -1.15 2.48
CA GLU A 455 23.70 -0.89 2.07
C GLU A 455 24.54 -2.17 1.85
N ASP A 456 24.05 -3.33 2.27
CA ASP A 456 24.75 -4.59 2.02
C ASP A 456 24.82 -4.88 0.52
N LYS A 457 25.82 -5.66 0.13
CA LYS A 457 25.95 -6.08 -1.28
C LYS A 457 24.66 -6.70 -1.77
N THR A 458 24.31 -6.43 -3.01
CA THR A 458 23.21 -7.11 -3.71
C THR A 458 23.52 -8.61 -3.80
N THR A 459 22.54 -9.42 -3.42
CA THR A 459 22.65 -10.90 -3.43
C THR A 459 21.66 -11.53 -4.40
N PHE A 460 20.58 -10.82 -4.79
CA PHE A 460 19.57 -11.29 -5.71
C PHE A 460 19.85 -10.79 -7.13
N PHE A 461 20.08 -11.74 -8.04
CA PHE A 461 20.33 -11.48 -9.46
C PHE A 461 19.37 -12.34 -10.30
N PRO A 462 18.10 -11.93 -10.42
CA PRO A 462 17.14 -12.61 -11.30
C PRO A 462 17.54 -12.52 -12.77
N MET A 463 17.28 -13.59 -13.51
CA MET A 463 17.54 -13.64 -14.95
C MET A 463 16.31 -13.25 -15.74
N LEU A 464 16.46 -12.37 -16.73
CA LEU A 464 15.37 -12.03 -17.64
C LEU A 464 14.90 -13.28 -18.40
N GLY A 465 13.57 -13.44 -18.46
CA GLY A 465 12.91 -14.57 -19.10
C GLY A 465 12.64 -15.76 -18.18
N GLU A 466 13.24 -15.83 -17.00
CA GLU A 466 13.09 -16.94 -16.06
C GLU A 466 12.10 -16.61 -14.94
N TYR A 467 11.46 -17.67 -14.40
CA TYR A 467 10.68 -17.56 -13.17
C TYR A 467 11.61 -17.67 -11.95
N GLU A 468 11.31 -16.89 -10.94
CA GLU A 468 11.78 -17.10 -9.57
C GLU A 468 10.58 -17.31 -8.63
N VAL A 469 10.78 -18.07 -7.56
CA VAL A 469 9.82 -18.21 -6.45
C VAL A 469 10.44 -17.57 -5.24
N TRP A 470 9.77 -16.55 -4.70
CA TRP A 470 10.21 -15.85 -3.51
C TRP A 470 9.35 -16.27 -2.32
N GLN A 471 9.98 -16.67 -1.23
CA GLN A 471 9.36 -17.05 0.04
C GLN A 471 9.54 -15.91 1.02
N LEU A 472 8.44 -15.35 1.48
CA LEU A 472 8.38 -14.29 2.49
C LEU A 472 7.95 -14.93 3.79
N ILE A 473 8.83 -14.93 4.79
CA ILE A 473 8.64 -15.59 6.10
C ILE A 473 8.44 -14.50 7.14
N ASN A 474 7.22 -14.34 7.65
CA ASN A 474 6.95 -13.31 8.64
C ASN A 474 7.15 -13.85 10.07
N LEU A 475 8.17 -13.34 10.74
CA LEU A 475 8.54 -13.63 12.13
C LEU A 475 8.30 -12.41 13.05
N THR A 476 7.28 -11.60 12.74
CA THR A 476 6.87 -10.42 13.49
C THR A 476 5.42 -10.52 13.93
N GLY A 477 4.96 -9.57 14.73
CA GLY A 477 3.58 -9.50 15.20
C GLY A 477 2.60 -8.80 14.26
N ASP A 478 3.09 -8.18 13.16
CA ASP A 478 2.32 -7.33 12.27
C ASP A 478 2.27 -7.88 10.85
N THR A 479 1.28 -7.43 10.08
CA THR A 479 1.21 -7.69 8.63
C THR A 479 2.09 -6.71 7.86
N HIS A 480 2.98 -7.23 7.03
CA HIS A 480 3.83 -6.41 6.15
C HIS A 480 3.37 -6.51 4.70
N PRO A 481 2.96 -5.40 4.06
CA PRO A 481 2.76 -5.34 2.61
C PRO A 481 4.12 -5.24 1.91
N ILE A 482 4.53 -6.31 1.24
CA ILE A 482 5.80 -6.36 0.53
C ILE A 482 5.59 -6.01 -0.94
N HIS A 483 6.22 -4.93 -1.36
CA HIS A 483 6.24 -4.46 -2.74
C HIS A 483 7.51 -4.91 -3.47
N LEU A 484 7.33 -5.33 -4.72
CA LEU A 484 8.39 -5.69 -5.64
C LEU A 484 8.32 -4.79 -6.86
N HIS A 485 9.39 -4.04 -7.13
CA HIS A 485 9.51 -3.21 -8.31
C HIS A 485 9.64 -4.03 -9.59
N LEU A 486 9.33 -3.41 -10.72
CA LEU A 486 9.44 -3.86 -12.10
C LEU A 486 8.30 -4.79 -12.53
N ASP A 487 8.46 -6.11 -12.39
CA ASP A 487 7.53 -7.08 -12.98
C ASP A 487 6.50 -7.59 -11.94
N PRO A 488 5.25 -7.80 -12.36
CA PRO A 488 4.23 -8.33 -11.48
C PRO A 488 4.46 -9.79 -11.13
N PHE A 489 3.91 -10.19 -9.99
CA PHE A 489 3.92 -11.57 -9.51
C PHE A 489 2.52 -12.13 -9.31
N GLN A 490 2.45 -13.43 -9.05
CA GLN A 490 1.24 -14.12 -8.59
C GLN A 490 1.53 -14.86 -7.28
N ILE A 491 0.54 -14.89 -6.39
CA ILE A 491 0.61 -15.64 -5.15
C ILE A 491 0.46 -17.13 -5.48
N LEU A 492 1.39 -17.95 -4.99
CA LEU A 492 1.35 -19.40 -5.14
C LEU A 492 0.74 -20.09 -3.92
N THR A 493 1.19 -19.68 -2.74
CA THR A 493 0.72 -20.27 -1.47
C THR A 493 0.78 -19.25 -0.35
N ARG A 494 -0.10 -19.44 0.62
CA ARG A 494 -0.03 -18.91 1.98
C ARG A 494 -0.04 -20.10 2.92
N ARG A 495 0.89 -20.19 3.85
CA ARG A 495 1.03 -21.33 4.75
C ARG A 495 1.32 -20.87 6.16
N PRO A 496 0.53 -21.31 7.14
CA PRO A 496 0.76 -20.98 8.55
C PRO A 496 2.04 -21.62 9.06
N ILE A 497 2.70 -20.92 9.98
CA ILE A 497 3.91 -21.39 10.64
C ILE A 497 3.82 -21.20 12.16
N ARG A 498 4.58 -22.01 12.89
CA ARG A 498 5.07 -21.67 14.22
C ARG A 498 6.57 -21.41 14.13
N TYR A 499 7.03 -20.50 14.95
CA TYR A 499 8.45 -20.23 15.03
C TYR A 499 8.92 -20.04 16.47
N GLU A 500 10.20 -20.30 16.68
CA GLU A 500 10.89 -20.01 17.92
C GLU A 500 12.18 -19.26 17.58
N ILE A 501 12.42 -18.14 18.26
CA ILE A 501 13.65 -17.37 18.19
C ILE A 501 14.26 -17.45 19.59
N PRO A 502 15.44 -18.06 19.76
CA PRO A 502 16.10 -18.14 21.07
C PRO A 502 16.55 -16.76 21.54
N ASP A 503 16.74 -16.60 22.85
CA ASP A 503 17.26 -15.36 23.43
C ASP A 503 18.56 -14.94 22.74
N GLY A 504 18.60 -13.69 22.24
CA GLY A 504 19.71 -13.19 21.45
C GLY A 504 19.81 -13.77 20.03
N GLY A 505 18.78 -14.47 19.55
CA GLY A 505 18.72 -15.04 18.20
C GLY A 505 18.60 -14.02 17.08
N ILE A 506 18.24 -12.78 17.37
CA ILE A 506 18.25 -11.66 16.42
C ILE A 506 19.37 -10.70 16.82
N SER A 507 20.34 -10.54 15.94
CA SER A 507 21.37 -9.50 16.07
C SER A 507 21.24 -8.48 14.93
N ASP A 508 22.19 -7.58 14.86
CA ASP A 508 22.23 -6.61 13.75
C ASP A 508 22.29 -7.29 12.37
N ARG A 509 23.01 -8.42 12.26
CA ARG A 509 23.27 -9.08 10.98
C ARG A 509 22.89 -10.56 10.93
N ASP A 510 22.56 -11.17 12.06
CA ASP A 510 22.30 -12.59 12.15
C ASP A 510 20.87 -12.88 12.60
N LEU A 511 20.40 -14.06 12.26
CA LEU A 511 19.11 -14.59 12.68
C LEU A 511 19.24 -16.08 12.98
N ALA A 512 18.89 -16.47 14.21
CA ALA A 512 18.65 -17.85 14.58
C ALA A 512 17.16 -18.05 14.84
N ALA A 513 16.52 -18.92 14.06
CA ALA A 513 15.10 -19.22 14.22
C ALA A 513 14.80 -20.68 13.80
N THR A 514 13.86 -21.29 14.50
CA THR A 514 13.28 -22.56 14.07
C THR A 514 11.85 -22.28 13.62
N VAL A 515 11.56 -22.58 12.36
CA VAL A 515 10.27 -22.37 11.71
C VAL A 515 9.69 -23.72 11.33
N THR A 516 8.47 -23.99 11.71
CA THR A 516 7.74 -25.22 11.36
C THR A 516 6.48 -24.85 10.63
N LEU A 517 6.28 -25.40 9.44
CA LEU A 517 5.05 -25.25 8.69
C LEU A 517 3.94 -26.09 9.31
N GLU A 518 2.78 -25.50 9.47
CA GLU A 518 1.62 -26.15 10.06
C GLU A 518 0.56 -26.45 8.99
N ARG A 519 -0.26 -27.48 9.23
CA ARG A 519 -1.36 -27.84 8.34
C ARG A 519 -2.71 -27.40 8.89
N ASP A 520 -2.81 -27.34 10.22
CA ASP A 520 -3.99 -26.88 10.95
C ASP A 520 -3.49 -25.93 12.04
N THR A 521 -4.02 -24.73 12.11
CA THR A 521 -3.71 -23.74 13.14
C THR A 521 -4.89 -23.53 14.07
N ASP A 522 -4.60 -23.23 15.33
CA ASP A 522 -5.59 -22.75 16.31
C ASP A 522 -5.82 -21.22 16.17
N ASP A 523 -5.07 -20.54 15.29
CA ASP A 523 -5.27 -19.12 15.01
C ASP A 523 -6.54 -18.90 14.17
N GLN A 524 -7.08 -17.70 14.22
CA GLN A 524 -8.29 -17.34 13.48
C GLN A 524 -7.99 -16.77 12.09
N ILE A 525 -6.72 -16.78 11.66
CA ILE A 525 -6.31 -16.23 10.37
C ILE A 525 -6.58 -17.27 9.28
N ASP A 526 -7.33 -16.87 8.25
CA ASP A 526 -7.50 -17.69 7.06
C ASP A 526 -6.28 -17.54 6.15
N HIS A 527 -5.49 -18.61 6.04
CA HIS A 527 -4.32 -18.67 5.17
C HIS A 527 -4.64 -19.11 3.74
N ALA A 528 -5.91 -19.18 3.36
CA ALA A 528 -6.28 -19.41 1.98
C ALA A 528 -5.97 -18.18 1.11
N ILE A 529 -5.69 -18.40 -0.16
CA ILE A 529 -5.61 -17.29 -1.13
C ILE A 529 -7.03 -16.96 -1.55
N ASP A 530 -7.48 -15.77 -1.20
CA ASP A 530 -8.78 -15.27 -1.62
C ASP A 530 -8.88 -15.17 -3.15
N GLU A 531 -10.05 -15.43 -3.69
CA GLU A 531 -10.27 -15.36 -5.14
C GLU A 531 -9.94 -13.97 -5.72
N ASN A 532 -10.16 -12.92 -4.93
CA ASN A 532 -9.85 -11.55 -5.32
C ASN A 532 -8.34 -11.20 -5.28
N GLU A 533 -7.50 -12.05 -4.69
CA GLU A 533 -6.03 -11.91 -4.71
C GLU A 533 -5.37 -12.69 -5.87
N ARG A 534 -6.13 -13.51 -6.63
CA ARG A 534 -5.59 -14.37 -7.72
C ARG A 534 -5.26 -13.63 -9.01
N GLY A 535 -5.10 -12.31 -8.94
CA GLY A 535 -4.64 -11.47 -10.05
C GLY A 535 -3.12 -11.35 -10.16
N LEU A 536 -2.68 -10.49 -11.07
CA LEU A 536 -1.31 -10.00 -11.12
C LEU A 536 -1.15 -8.88 -10.10
N LYS A 537 -0.17 -9.01 -9.23
CA LYS A 537 0.08 -8.07 -8.13
C LYS A 537 1.54 -7.58 -8.13
N ASP A 538 1.78 -6.49 -7.46
CA ASP A 538 3.12 -5.98 -7.12
C ASP A 538 3.30 -5.78 -5.61
N THR A 539 2.23 -5.86 -4.85
CA THR A 539 2.25 -5.70 -3.39
C THR A 539 1.47 -6.84 -2.75
N ILE A 540 2.06 -7.51 -1.76
CA ILE A 540 1.48 -8.68 -1.09
C ILE A 540 1.53 -8.55 0.43
N ARG A 541 0.38 -8.71 1.09
CA ARG A 541 0.31 -8.84 2.54
C ARG A 541 0.94 -10.14 2.99
N VAL A 542 1.84 -10.06 3.94
CA VAL A 542 2.41 -11.20 4.65
C VAL A 542 2.00 -11.07 6.11
N ASN A 543 1.00 -11.85 6.55
CA ASN A 543 0.48 -11.76 7.90
C ASN A 543 1.45 -12.38 8.92
N PRO A 544 1.30 -12.09 10.22
CA PRO A 544 2.03 -12.81 11.26
C PRO A 544 1.88 -14.32 11.13
N ASN A 545 2.93 -15.04 11.52
CA ASN A 545 2.92 -16.50 11.54
C ASN A 545 2.61 -17.16 10.18
N GLU A 546 3.02 -16.56 9.06
CA GLU A 546 2.86 -17.20 7.76
C GLU A 546 4.11 -17.13 6.87
N ILE A 547 4.18 -18.08 5.95
CA ILE A 547 5.04 -18.02 4.77
C ILE A 547 4.15 -17.80 3.56
N VAL A 548 4.46 -16.76 2.79
CA VAL A 548 3.85 -16.50 1.49
C VAL A 548 4.86 -16.82 0.39
N GLU A 549 4.45 -17.61 -0.60
CA GLU A 549 5.24 -17.83 -1.81
C GLU A 549 4.62 -17.07 -2.97
N ILE A 550 5.45 -16.32 -3.69
CA ILE A 550 5.08 -15.63 -4.92
C ILE A 550 5.92 -16.15 -6.09
N ALA A 551 5.31 -16.21 -7.28
CA ALA A 551 6.03 -16.46 -8.54
C ALA A 551 6.14 -15.15 -9.32
N VAL A 552 7.35 -14.76 -9.64
CA VAL A 552 7.66 -13.62 -10.49
C VAL A 552 8.44 -14.08 -11.71
N ARG A 553 8.11 -13.54 -12.87
CA ARG A 553 8.91 -13.71 -14.09
C ARG A 553 9.46 -12.37 -14.51
N PHE A 554 10.74 -12.18 -14.31
CA PHE A 554 11.39 -10.93 -14.73
C PHE A 554 11.53 -10.93 -16.26
N ASN A 555 10.81 -10.06 -16.93
CA ASN A 555 10.64 -10.13 -18.39
C ASN A 555 10.90 -8.81 -19.10
N THR A 556 10.95 -7.71 -18.35
CA THR A 556 10.81 -6.38 -18.95
C THR A 556 12.15 -5.69 -19.18
N TYR A 557 12.87 -5.38 -18.12
CA TYR A 557 14.12 -4.63 -18.22
C TYR A 557 15.22 -5.22 -17.33
N SER A 558 16.46 -5.14 -17.79
CA SER A 558 17.63 -5.37 -16.93
C SER A 558 17.98 -4.08 -16.17
N GLY A 559 18.49 -4.24 -14.96
CA GLY A 559 18.92 -3.11 -14.15
C GLY A 559 18.78 -3.34 -12.67
N ARG A 560 19.03 -2.30 -11.88
CA ARG A 560 18.94 -2.31 -10.43
C ARG A 560 17.60 -1.78 -9.97
N TYR A 561 16.90 -2.57 -9.16
CA TYR A 561 15.57 -2.30 -8.61
C TYR A 561 15.53 -2.59 -7.13
N MET A 562 14.39 -2.32 -6.49
CA MET A 562 14.17 -2.51 -5.06
C MET A 562 12.97 -3.43 -4.82
N TYR A 563 12.96 -4.05 -3.65
CA TYR A 563 11.77 -4.57 -3.00
C TYR A 563 11.79 -4.15 -1.54
N HIS A 564 10.64 -3.88 -0.97
CA HIS A 564 10.54 -3.31 0.37
C HIS A 564 9.16 -3.56 0.99
N CYS A 565 9.08 -3.40 2.31
CA CYS A 565 7.80 -3.24 2.99
C CYS A 565 7.20 -1.89 2.60
N HIS A 566 5.93 -1.84 2.26
CA HIS A 566 5.25 -0.60 1.89
C HIS A 566 4.54 0.09 3.08
N ILE A 567 4.80 -0.34 4.30
CA ILE A 567 4.64 0.53 5.47
C ILE A 567 5.82 1.50 5.40
N LEU A 568 5.53 2.77 5.12
CA LEU A 568 6.56 3.74 4.76
C LEU A 568 7.53 4.03 5.92
N GLU A 569 7.07 3.88 7.16
CA GLU A 569 7.91 3.97 8.34
C GLU A 569 8.93 2.81 8.42
N HIS A 570 8.52 1.60 7.97
CA HIS A 570 9.38 0.41 7.92
C HIS A 570 10.38 0.50 6.76
N GLU A 571 9.90 0.93 5.57
CA GLU A 571 10.74 1.19 4.40
C GLU A 571 11.89 2.13 4.75
N ASP A 572 11.55 3.29 5.33
CA ASP A 572 12.52 4.33 5.73
C ASP A 572 13.51 3.87 6.82
N ARG A 573 13.20 2.78 7.51
CA ARG A 573 14.01 2.22 8.61
C ARG A 573 14.89 1.05 8.20
N ASP A 574 14.85 0.57 6.96
CA ASP A 574 15.68 -0.52 6.45
C ASP A 574 14.91 -1.82 6.06
N MET A 575 13.57 -1.78 5.99
CA MET A 575 12.83 -2.86 5.34
C MET A 575 12.82 -2.71 3.82
N MET A 576 14.00 -2.50 3.23
CA MET A 576 14.19 -2.34 1.80
C MET A 576 15.50 -2.99 1.35
N ARG A 577 15.49 -3.66 0.20
CA ARG A 577 16.67 -4.31 -0.35
C ARG A 577 16.77 -4.15 -1.87
N PRO A 578 17.98 -4.02 -2.44
CA PRO A 578 18.19 -4.00 -3.87
C PRO A 578 18.24 -5.39 -4.47
N PHE A 579 17.79 -5.51 -5.73
CA PHE A 579 18.09 -6.63 -6.62
C PHE A 579 18.51 -6.13 -8.00
N VAL A 580 19.12 -7.00 -8.80
CA VAL A 580 19.57 -6.66 -10.15
C VAL A 580 19.09 -7.70 -11.14
N THR A 581 18.20 -7.32 -12.04
CA THR A 581 17.78 -8.17 -13.16
C THR A 581 18.87 -8.23 -14.22
N MET A 582 19.24 -9.43 -14.64
CA MET A 582 20.36 -9.70 -15.51
C MET A 582 19.91 -10.21 -16.87
N ALA A 583 20.47 -9.64 -17.94
CA ALA A 583 20.30 -10.23 -19.26
C ALA A 583 21.09 -11.57 -19.37
N PRO A 584 20.49 -12.62 -19.95
CA PRO A 584 21.11 -13.96 -19.99
C PRO A 584 22.53 -14.00 -20.59
N GLU A 585 22.80 -13.18 -21.58
CA GLU A 585 24.10 -13.07 -22.22
C GLU A 585 25.23 -12.59 -21.29
N LEU A 586 24.89 -11.85 -20.22
CA LEU A 586 25.88 -11.34 -19.28
C LEU A 586 26.41 -12.42 -18.34
N MET A 587 25.65 -13.49 -18.12
CA MET A 587 26.06 -14.58 -17.22
C MET A 587 27.33 -15.29 -17.67
N SER A 588 27.56 -15.38 -18.97
CA SER A 588 28.79 -15.98 -19.52
C SER A 588 30.06 -15.24 -19.14
N PHE A 589 29.95 -13.97 -18.68
CA PHE A 589 31.08 -13.16 -18.24
C PHE A 589 31.24 -13.14 -16.69
N MET A 590 30.30 -13.72 -15.98
CA MET A 590 30.30 -13.75 -14.49
C MET A 590 30.66 -15.14 -13.93
N ALA A 591 30.77 -16.16 -14.81
CA ALA A 591 31.06 -17.55 -14.45
C ALA A 591 32.56 -17.79 -14.20
#